data_926cec6aa3bff8ef36f7a65daca28408
#
_entry.id   926cec6aa3bff8ef36f7a65daca28408
#
_cell.length_a   1.000
_cell.length_b   1.000
_cell.length_c   1.000
_cell.angle_alpha   90.00
_cell.angle_beta   90.00
_cell.angle_gamma   90.00
#
_symmetry.space_group_name_H-M   'P 1'
#
loop_
_entity.id
_entity.type
_entity.pdbx_description
1 polymer ?
#
loop_
_entity_poly.entity_id
_entity_poly.type
_entity_poly.pdbx_seq_one_letter_code
_entity_poly.pdbx_strand_id
1 'polypeptide(L)'
;FRYLKNPYENLIIVYYICRGIDSPMYFRKWINYLENKHNSKVIFYKAKSKELGWRKLSTRIEYANGEADVIAGHDNPWLMMQYKVPEICRPSCFECSFKGFPRTSDITMGDLWAKKGSIPQNLDGDLGTSIVFANNAKGEAFLSRCFKKVEYKEFPFETAVKGNFHLENAVRHSSYDRETFFQALNESFEECIDKYIPEFNHQQYSV
;
A
#
# COMPACT_ATOMS: atom_id res chain seq x y z
N PHE A 1 -23.00 10.56 -0.19
CA PHE A 1 -24.18 10.34 -1.05
C PHE A 1 -25.36 9.80 -0.27
N ARG A 2 -25.22 8.66 0.46
CA ARG A 2 -26.30 8.16 1.33
C ARG A 2 -26.73 9.19 2.37
N TYR A 3 -25.78 9.93 2.95
CA TYR A 3 -26.06 10.99 3.91
C TYR A 3 -26.82 12.17 3.26
N LEU A 4 -26.37 12.61 2.08
CA LEU A 4 -27.00 13.74 1.36
C LEU A 4 -28.30 13.36 0.66
N LYS A 5 -28.62 12.04 0.58
CA LYS A 5 -29.79 11.49 -0.12
C LYS A 5 -29.95 12.01 -1.57
N ASN A 6 -28.85 12.36 -2.20
CA ASN A 6 -28.84 12.93 -3.55
C ASN A 6 -28.03 12.00 -4.48
N PRO A 7 -28.69 11.26 -5.37
CA PRO A 7 -28.01 10.44 -6.37
C PRO A 7 -27.44 11.34 -7.48
N TYR A 8 -26.15 11.27 -7.72
CA TYR A 8 -25.50 11.93 -8.84
C TYR A 8 -25.21 10.90 -9.94
N GLU A 9 -25.95 10.96 -11.03
CA GLU A 9 -25.80 10.00 -12.14
C GLU A 9 -24.46 10.12 -12.86
N ASN A 10 -23.92 11.31 -12.95
CA ASN A 10 -22.65 11.62 -13.61
C ASN A 10 -21.40 11.40 -12.73
N LEU A 11 -21.55 10.95 -11.48
CA LEU A 11 -20.45 10.70 -10.56
C LEU A 11 -20.18 9.21 -10.42
N ILE A 12 -18.97 8.77 -10.73
CA ILE A 12 -18.49 7.40 -10.46
C ILE A 12 -17.72 7.38 -9.14
N ILE A 13 -18.10 6.49 -8.23
CA ILE A 13 -17.42 6.28 -6.95
C ILE A 13 -16.51 5.08 -7.09
N VAL A 14 -15.21 5.31 -6.85
CA VAL A 14 -14.19 4.26 -6.91
C VAL A 14 -13.61 4.04 -5.53
N TYR A 15 -13.64 2.80 -5.05
CA TYR A 15 -12.93 2.38 -3.86
C TYR A 15 -11.59 1.73 -4.23
N TYR A 16 -10.63 1.90 -3.34
CA TYR A 16 -9.34 1.27 -3.45
C TYR A 16 -9.20 0.14 -2.42
N ILE A 17 -8.57 -0.98 -2.82
CA ILE A 17 -8.21 -2.05 -1.88
C ILE A 17 -7.05 -1.55 -1.04
N CYS A 18 -7.31 -1.25 0.22
CA CYS A 18 -6.35 -0.64 1.14
C CYS A 18 -5.98 -1.62 2.26
N ARG A 19 -4.70 -1.75 2.56
CA ARG A 19 -4.21 -2.47 3.73
C ARG A 19 -4.52 -1.70 5.01
N GLY A 20 -4.13 -0.44 5.07
CA GLY A 20 -4.27 0.45 6.21
C GLY A 20 -3.55 1.77 5.94
N ILE A 21 -3.68 2.72 6.83
CA ILE A 21 -3.02 4.03 6.77
C ILE A 21 -2.10 4.17 7.97
N ASP A 22 -0.81 4.31 7.71
CA ASP A 22 0.20 4.44 8.74
C ASP A 22 0.16 5.81 9.43
N SER A 23 0.77 5.86 10.61
CA SER A 23 0.94 7.10 11.36
C SER A 23 1.81 8.10 10.60
N PRO A 24 1.33 9.35 10.39
CA PRO A 24 2.18 10.41 9.83
C PRO A 24 3.40 10.71 10.70
N MET A 25 3.34 10.43 12.00
CA MET A 25 4.46 10.62 12.92
C MET A 25 5.61 9.66 12.58
N TYR A 26 5.30 8.39 12.33
CA TYR A 26 6.31 7.41 11.92
C TYR A 26 6.93 7.77 10.56
N PHE A 27 6.11 8.15 9.59
CA PHE A 27 6.61 8.57 8.27
C PHE A 27 7.55 9.78 8.37
N ARG A 28 7.19 10.80 9.16
CA ARG A 28 8.07 11.95 9.40
C ARG A 28 9.39 11.57 10.05
N LYS A 29 9.38 10.61 10.99
CA LYS A 29 10.58 10.10 11.62
C LYS A 29 11.52 9.43 10.61
N TRP A 30 10.95 8.64 9.71
CA TRP A 30 11.67 8.04 8.59
C TRP A 30 12.29 9.10 7.66
N ILE A 31 11.51 10.10 7.25
CA ILE A 31 12.03 11.20 6.41
C ILE A 31 13.13 11.96 7.11
N ASN A 32 12.98 12.29 8.39
CA ASN A 32 14.03 12.99 9.15
C ASN A 32 15.32 12.16 9.26
N TYR A 33 15.21 10.85 9.45
CA TYR A 33 16.36 9.94 9.43
C TYR A 33 17.10 10.00 8.10
N LEU A 34 16.39 9.94 6.98
CA LEU A 34 16.98 10.04 5.64
C LEU A 34 17.64 11.39 5.39
N GLU A 35 16.97 12.49 5.78
CA GLU A 35 17.51 13.84 5.63
C GLU A 35 18.80 14.06 6.44
N ASN A 36 18.84 13.51 7.66
CA ASN A 36 20.04 13.55 8.50
C ASN A 36 21.18 12.73 7.90
N LYS A 37 20.88 11.53 7.42
CA LYS A 37 21.84 10.62 6.80
C LYS A 37 22.51 11.23 5.56
N HIS A 38 21.72 11.86 4.68
CA HIS A 38 22.20 12.49 3.45
C HIS A 38 22.62 13.96 3.62
N ASN A 39 22.47 14.50 4.83
CA ASN A 39 22.63 15.94 5.10
C ASN A 39 21.92 16.82 4.04
N SER A 40 20.72 16.39 3.63
CA SER A 40 19.97 17.00 2.55
C SER A 40 18.47 16.76 2.70
N LYS A 41 17.66 17.69 2.21
CA LYS A 41 16.20 17.59 2.24
C LYS A 41 15.69 16.58 1.21
N VAL A 42 14.72 15.74 1.62
CA VAL A 42 13.95 14.91 0.71
C VAL A 42 13.01 15.81 -0.10
N ILE A 43 13.16 15.80 -1.43
CA ILE A 43 12.33 16.60 -2.36
C ILE A 43 11.35 15.75 -3.16
N PHE A 44 11.58 14.44 -3.23
CA PHE A 44 10.67 13.49 -3.88
C PHE A 44 10.66 12.16 -3.14
N TYR A 45 9.47 11.56 -3.00
CA TYR A 45 9.29 10.26 -2.37
C TYR A 45 8.22 9.45 -3.08
N LYS A 46 8.59 8.29 -3.61
CA LYS A 46 7.68 7.35 -4.28
C LYS A 46 7.76 5.99 -3.59
N ALA A 47 6.82 5.75 -2.69
CA ALA A 47 6.77 4.54 -1.84
C ALA A 47 6.68 3.22 -2.62
N LYS A 48 6.07 3.22 -3.80
CA LYS A 48 5.96 2.07 -4.69
C LYS A 48 6.56 2.42 -6.05
N SER A 49 7.89 2.48 -6.12
CA SER A 49 8.63 2.53 -7.37
C SER A 49 8.62 1.15 -8.04
N LYS A 50 8.65 1.13 -9.34
CA LYS A 50 8.73 -0.10 -10.14
C LYS A 50 10.10 -0.27 -10.82
N GLU A 51 11.10 0.48 -10.40
CA GLU A 51 12.44 0.46 -10.98
C GLU A 51 13.14 -0.89 -10.83
N LEU A 52 12.84 -1.61 -9.74
CA LEU A 52 13.32 -2.98 -9.52
C LEU A 52 12.30 -4.05 -9.92
N GLY A 53 11.27 -3.66 -10.66
CA GLY A 53 10.14 -4.49 -11.03
C GLY A 53 9.05 -4.56 -9.96
N TRP A 54 7.85 -4.94 -10.38
CA TRP A 54 6.66 -4.99 -9.53
C TRP A 54 6.82 -5.88 -8.30
N ARG A 55 7.42 -7.06 -8.49
CA ARG A 55 7.49 -8.08 -7.42
C ARG A 55 8.56 -7.81 -6.37
N LYS A 56 9.50 -6.89 -6.63
CA LYS A 56 10.52 -6.49 -5.65
C LYS A 56 10.11 -5.32 -4.79
N LEU A 57 9.05 -4.61 -5.12
CA LEU A 57 8.59 -3.40 -4.44
C LEU A 57 9.78 -2.51 -4.05
N SER A 58 9.97 -1.39 -4.70
CA SER A 58 11.03 -0.47 -4.32
C SER A 58 10.47 0.90 -3.94
N THR A 59 11.25 1.65 -3.20
CA THR A 59 10.97 3.06 -2.89
C THR A 59 12.03 3.90 -3.55
N ARG A 60 11.61 4.91 -4.31
CA ARG A 60 12.51 5.94 -4.85
C ARG A 60 12.43 7.20 -4.01
N ILE A 61 13.59 7.75 -3.67
CA ILE A 61 13.75 8.97 -2.86
C ILE A 61 14.77 9.86 -3.58
N GLU A 62 14.49 11.16 -3.69
CA GLU A 62 15.41 12.13 -4.26
C GLU A 62 15.66 13.25 -3.26
N TYR A 63 16.91 13.72 -3.21
CA TYR A 63 17.39 14.72 -2.26
C TYR A 63 17.77 16.03 -2.95
N ALA A 64 17.69 17.13 -2.22
CA ALA A 64 18.00 18.47 -2.74
C ALA A 64 19.45 18.65 -3.18
N ASN A 65 20.39 17.82 -2.68
CA ASN A 65 21.79 17.79 -3.09
C ASN A 65 22.03 17.06 -4.43
N GLY A 66 20.98 16.50 -5.04
CA GLY A 66 21.04 15.74 -6.29
C GLY A 66 21.24 14.24 -6.15
N GLU A 67 21.43 13.74 -4.94
CA GLU A 67 21.47 12.31 -4.65
C GLU A 67 20.07 11.67 -4.79
N ALA A 68 20.05 10.35 -5.01
CA ALA A 68 18.82 9.58 -5.05
C ALA A 68 19.04 8.13 -4.57
N ASP A 69 18.07 7.61 -3.83
CA ASP A 69 18.03 6.21 -3.40
C ASP A 69 16.93 5.44 -4.13
N VAL A 70 17.20 4.17 -4.44
CA VAL A 70 16.21 3.17 -4.83
C VAL A 70 16.33 1.99 -3.89
N ILE A 71 15.46 1.95 -2.88
CA ILE A 71 15.52 0.99 -1.78
C ILE A 71 14.56 -0.15 -2.08
N ALA A 72 15.06 -1.40 -2.16
CA ALA A 72 14.20 -2.58 -2.32
C ALA A 72 13.27 -2.76 -1.10
N GLY A 73 12.09 -3.34 -1.30
CA GLY A 73 11.08 -3.38 -0.25
C GLY A 73 11.52 -4.11 1.02
N HIS A 74 12.29 -5.19 0.90
CA HIS A 74 12.82 -5.94 2.04
C HIS A 74 13.99 -5.22 2.75
N ASP A 75 14.60 -4.25 2.08
CA ASP A 75 15.66 -3.41 2.64
C ASP A 75 15.14 -2.06 3.16
N ASN A 76 13.84 -1.79 3.00
CA ASN A 76 13.24 -0.54 3.44
C ASN A 76 12.64 -0.71 4.85
N PRO A 77 13.27 -0.15 5.91
CA PRO A 77 12.81 -0.33 7.28
C PRO A 77 11.42 0.27 7.51
N TRP A 78 11.09 1.37 6.83
CA TRP A 78 9.75 1.94 6.90
C TRP A 78 8.69 0.98 6.37
N LEU A 79 8.97 0.33 5.24
CA LEU A 79 8.04 -0.65 4.64
C LEU A 79 7.97 -1.95 5.46
N MET A 80 9.11 -2.43 5.96
CA MET A 80 9.16 -3.62 6.81
C MET A 80 8.35 -3.42 8.10
N MET A 81 8.45 -2.25 8.72
CA MET A 81 7.67 -1.93 9.92
C MET A 81 6.17 -2.02 9.66
N GLN A 82 5.68 -1.59 8.50
CA GLN A 82 4.27 -1.71 8.15
C GLN A 82 3.78 -3.17 8.15
N TYR A 83 4.64 -4.12 7.78
CA TYR A 83 4.30 -5.54 7.78
C TYR A 83 4.43 -6.19 9.15
N LYS A 84 5.42 -5.79 9.94
CA LYS A 84 5.75 -6.42 11.23
C LYS A 84 4.94 -5.86 12.38
N VAL A 85 4.64 -4.55 12.35
CA VAL A 85 3.96 -3.83 13.44
C VAL A 85 2.70 -3.15 12.89
N PRO A 86 1.60 -3.90 12.68
CA PRO A 86 0.33 -3.34 12.20
C PRO A 86 -0.20 -2.19 13.06
N GLU A 87 0.19 -2.13 14.33
CA GLU A 87 -0.16 -1.09 15.31
C GLU A 87 0.24 0.32 14.84
N ILE A 88 1.13 0.45 13.87
CA ILE A 88 1.45 1.71 13.17
C ILE A 88 0.22 2.31 12.47
N CYS A 89 -0.74 1.48 12.07
CA CYS A 89 -1.94 1.92 11.37
C CYS A 89 -2.88 2.71 12.31
N ARG A 90 -3.77 3.50 11.72
CA ARG A 90 -4.84 4.18 12.47
C ARG A 90 -5.75 3.17 13.17
N PRO A 91 -6.28 3.48 14.37
CA PRO A 91 -7.22 2.60 15.06
C PRO A 91 -8.40 2.16 14.18
N SER A 92 -8.99 3.09 13.40
CA SER A 92 -10.08 2.78 12.48
C SER A 92 -9.74 1.78 11.37
N CYS A 93 -8.46 1.48 11.11
CA CYS A 93 -8.05 0.46 10.14
C CYS A 93 -8.30 -0.96 10.63
N PHE A 94 -8.34 -1.18 11.96
CA PHE A 94 -8.60 -2.48 12.56
C PHE A 94 -10.10 -2.85 12.55
N GLU A 95 -10.96 -1.83 12.49
CA GLU A 95 -12.43 -1.98 12.43
C GLU A 95 -13.01 -1.34 11.16
N CYS A 96 -12.28 -1.46 10.04
CA CYS A 96 -12.59 -0.78 8.80
C CYS A 96 -13.92 -1.26 8.21
N SER A 97 -14.93 -0.39 8.21
CA SER A 97 -16.26 -0.67 7.66
C SER A 97 -16.33 -0.73 6.12
N PHE A 98 -15.21 -0.46 5.44
CA PHE A 98 -15.10 -0.51 3.97
C PHE A 98 -14.54 -1.83 3.45
N LYS A 99 -14.50 -2.87 4.28
CA LYS A 99 -14.08 -4.23 3.92
C LYS A 99 -15.30 -5.09 3.54
N GLY A 100 -15.02 -6.17 2.79
CA GLY A 100 -16.05 -7.13 2.42
C GLY A 100 -16.99 -6.66 1.30
N PHE A 101 -18.06 -7.41 1.12
CA PHE A 101 -19.12 -7.20 0.13
C PHE A 101 -20.49 -7.24 0.82
N PRO A 102 -21.54 -6.58 0.25
CA PRO A 102 -21.51 -5.73 -0.92
C PRO A 102 -20.80 -4.39 -0.66
N ARG A 103 -20.17 -3.84 -1.70
CA ARG A 103 -19.51 -2.53 -1.64
C ARG A 103 -20.47 -1.42 -2.04
N THR A 104 -20.30 -0.26 -1.42
CA THR A 104 -21.16 0.92 -1.70
C THR A 104 -20.64 1.78 -2.82
N SER A 105 -19.43 1.52 -3.35
CA SER A 105 -18.89 2.17 -4.53
C SER A 105 -19.40 1.54 -5.82
N ASP A 106 -19.27 2.25 -6.94
CA ASP A 106 -19.57 1.71 -8.27
C ASP A 106 -18.48 0.75 -8.73
N ILE A 107 -17.23 1.07 -8.40
CA ILE A 107 -16.04 0.32 -8.79
C ILE A 107 -15.15 0.10 -7.56
N THR A 108 -14.51 -1.06 -7.48
CA THR A 108 -13.38 -1.30 -6.59
C THR A 108 -12.15 -1.67 -7.40
N MET A 109 -10.99 -1.11 -7.09
CA MET A 109 -9.74 -1.42 -7.77
C MET A 109 -8.58 -1.58 -6.80
N GLY A 110 -7.54 -2.26 -7.24
CA GLY A 110 -6.31 -2.46 -6.49
C GLY A 110 -5.27 -3.23 -7.27
N ASP A 111 -4.21 -3.58 -6.59
CA ASP A 111 -3.15 -4.43 -7.15
C ASP A 111 -3.58 -5.90 -7.12
N LEU A 112 -3.31 -6.66 -8.17
CA LEU A 112 -3.56 -8.09 -8.19
C LEU A 112 -2.38 -8.86 -7.60
N TRP A 113 -2.50 -9.28 -6.35
CA TRP A 113 -1.50 -10.08 -5.62
C TRP A 113 -1.68 -11.58 -5.83
N ALA A 114 -1.80 -12.00 -7.08
CA ALA A 114 -1.93 -13.40 -7.39
C ALA A 114 -0.57 -14.13 -7.39
N LYS A 115 -0.61 -15.44 -7.17
CA LYS A 115 0.60 -16.27 -7.25
C LYS A 115 1.20 -16.18 -8.65
N LYS A 116 2.54 -16.08 -8.74
CA LYS A 116 3.26 -16.10 -10.02
C LYS A 116 2.83 -17.30 -10.85
N GLY A 117 2.52 -17.09 -12.13
CA GLY A 117 2.02 -18.11 -13.04
C GLY A 117 0.51 -18.38 -12.99
N SER A 118 -0.24 -17.76 -12.07
CA SER A 118 -1.71 -17.83 -12.05
C SER A 118 -2.38 -16.73 -12.89
N ILE A 119 -1.60 -15.77 -13.36
CA ILE A 119 -2.02 -14.70 -14.28
C ILE A 119 -1.46 -15.02 -15.66
N PRO A 120 -2.19 -14.77 -16.76
CA PRO A 120 -1.66 -14.90 -18.11
C PRO A 120 -0.36 -14.11 -18.28
N GLN A 121 0.62 -14.70 -18.98
CA GLN A 121 1.96 -14.15 -19.08
C GLN A 121 1.97 -12.73 -19.69
N ASN A 122 1.09 -12.42 -20.62
CA ASN A 122 0.94 -11.09 -21.19
C ASN A 122 0.41 -10.03 -20.21
N LEU A 123 -0.22 -10.46 -19.12
CA LEU A 123 -0.73 -9.58 -18.05
C LEU A 123 0.15 -9.61 -16.79
N ASP A 124 1.10 -10.54 -16.65
CA ASP A 124 1.98 -10.69 -15.48
C ASP A 124 3.38 -10.08 -15.74
N GLY A 125 3.42 -8.82 -16.10
CA GLY A 125 4.66 -8.08 -16.36
C GLY A 125 5.22 -7.37 -15.13
N ASP A 126 6.44 -6.83 -15.27
CA ASP A 126 7.15 -6.10 -14.19
C ASP A 126 6.47 -4.76 -13.80
N LEU A 127 5.49 -4.31 -14.57
CA LEU A 127 4.68 -3.15 -14.21
C LEU A 127 3.52 -3.50 -13.27
N GLY A 128 3.27 -4.81 -13.04
CA GLY A 128 2.16 -5.32 -12.24
C GLY A 128 0.83 -5.26 -12.98
N THR A 129 -0.15 -5.92 -12.40
CA THR A 129 -1.53 -6.01 -12.94
C THR A 129 -2.49 -5.44 -11.93
N SER A 130 -3.41 -4.60 -12.39
CA SER A 130 -4.50 -4.10 -11.56
C SER A 130 -5.68 -5.07 -11.60
N ILE A 131 -6.38 -5.17 -10.47
CA ILE A 131 -7.67 -5.83 -10.39
C ILE A 131 -8.78 -4.79 -10.27
N VAL A 132 -9.89 -5.04 -10.95
CA VAL A 132 -11.05 -4.14 -10.96
C VAL A 132 -12.32 -4.96 -10.79
N PHE A 133 -13.22 -4.50 -9.91
CA PHE A 133 -14.54 -5.07 -9.71
C PHE A 133 -15.60 -4.03 -10.07
N ALA A 134 -16.58 -4.40 -10.88
CA ALA A 134 -17.84 -3.67 -11.00
C ALA A 134 -18.73 -4.08 -9.82
N ASN A 135 -19.11 -3.13 -8.98
CA ASN A 135 -19.92 -3.43 -7.79
C ASN A 135 -21.44 -3.27 -8.05
N ASN A 136 -21.80 -2.64 -9.16
CA ASN A 136 -23.20 -2.44 -9.59
C ASN A 136 -23.26 -2.16 -11.11
N ALA A 137 -24.46 -2.06 -11.65
CA ALA A 137 -24.70 -1.84 -13.09
C ALA A 137 -24.08 -0.52 -13.61
N LYS A 138 -24.01 0.52 -12.79
CA LYS A 138 -23.37 1.79 -13.16
C LYS A 138 -21.87 1.64 -13.33
N GLY A 139 -21.20 0.92 -12.41
CA GLY A 139 -19.78 0.57 -12.51
C GLY A 139 -19.50 -0.28 -13.73
N GLU A 140 -20.34 -1.29 -14.00
CA GLU A 140 -20.21 -2.15 -15.16
C GLU A 140 -20.33 -1.37 -16.47
N ALA A 141 -21.33 -0.52 -16.62
CA ALA A 141 -21.51 0.33 -17.78
C ALA A 141 -20.34 1.32 -18.00
N PHE A 142 -19.74 1.81 -16.92
CA PHE A 142 -18.55 2.65 -17.00
C PHE A 142 -17.33 1.84 -17.47
N LEU A 143 -17.05 0.69 -16.86
CA LEU A 143 -15.90 -0.16 -17.19
C LEU A 143 -15.98 -0.68 -18.63
N SER A 144 -17.16 -1.04 -19.13
CA SER A 144 -17.36 -1.49 -20.52
C SER A 144 -16.87 -0.47 -21.56
N ARG A 145 -16.94 0.84 -21.23
CA ARG A 145 -16.38 1.91 -22.06
C ARG A 145 -14.85 2.00 -21.94
N CYS A 146 -14.32 1.78 -20.73
CA CYS A 146 -12.88 1.81 -20.47
C CYS A 146 -12.16 0.64 -21.14
N PHE A 147 -12.75 -0.55 -21.14
CA PHE A 147 -12.17 -1.78 -21.68
C PHE A 147 -11.88 -1.74 -23.19
N LYS A 148 -12.49 -0.80 -23.91
CA LYS A 148 -12.13 -0.51 -25.32
C LYS A 148 -10.72 0.07 -25.49
N LYS A 149 -10.09 0.55 -24.41
CA LYS A 149 -8.79 1.26 -24.43
C LYS A 149 -7.71 0.60 -23.59
N VAL A 150 -8.00 -0.52 -22.95
CA VAL A 150 -7.06 -1.24 -22.09
C VAL A 150 -7.10 -2.73 -22.41
N GLU A 151 -5.99 -3.40 -22.19
CA GLU A 151 -5.92 -4.85 -22.23
C GLU A 151 -6.49 -5.40 -20.90
N TYR A 152 -7.43 -6.34 -20.97
CA TYR A 152 -8.04 -6.91 -19.79
C TYR A 152 -8.42 -8.39 -20.02
N LYS A 153 -8.62 -9.08 -18.91
CA LYS A 153 -9.16 -10.44 -18.89
C LYS A 153 -10.07 -10.59 -17.68
N GLU A 154 -11.20 -11.22 -17.88
CA GLU A 154 -12.09 -11.60 -16.79
C GLU A 154 -11.53 -12.79 -16.01
N PHE A 155 -11.66 -12.74 -14.69
CA PHE A 155 -11.24 -13.78 -13.77
C PHE A 155 -12.39 -14.21 -12.86
N PRO A 156 -12.39 -15.47 -12.40
CA PRO A 156 -13.30 -15.89 -11.35
C PRO A 156 -13.14 -15.04 -10.09
N PHE A 157 -14.25 -14.64 -9.50
CA PHE A 157 -14.28 -13.78 -8.31
C PHE A 157 -13.43 -14.34 -7.17
N GLU A 158 -13.51 -15.65 -6.93
CA GLU A 158 -12.78 -16.36 -5.88
C GLU A 158 -11.25 -16.27 -6.07
N THR A 159 -10.79 -16.28 -7.31
CA THR A 159 -9.35 -16.12 -7.63
C THR A 159 -8.87 -14.71 -7.27
N ALA A 160 -9.69 -13.72 -7.55
CA ALA A 160 -9.42 -12.33 -7.24
C ALA A 160 -9.36 -12.08 -5.73
N VAL A 161 -10.32 -12.64 -4.98
CA VAL A 161 -10.40 -12.51 -3.52
C VAL A 161 -9.21 -13.17 -2.84
N LYS A 162 -8.87 -14.40 -3.24
CA LYS A 162 -7.71 -15.14 -2.67
C LYS A 162 -6.38 -14.38 -2.79
N GLY A 163 -6.19 -13.61 -3.86
CA GLY A 163 -5.01 -12.78 -4.06
C GLY A 163 -4.99 -11.48 -3.25
N ASN A 164 -6.11 -11.11 -2.62
CA ASN A 164 -6.28 -9.79 -2.00
C ASN A 164 -6.92 -9.88 -0.60
N PHE A 165 -6.13 -10.35 0.38
CA PHE A 165 -6.59 -10.49 1.78
C PHE A 165 -7.34 -9.23 2.28
N HIS A 166 -6.83 -8.05 1.98
CA HIS A 166 -7.40 -6.78 2.43
C HIS A 166 -8.64 -6.32 1.66
N LEU A 167 -9.10 -7.11 0.71
CA LEU A 167 -10.40 -6.89 0.06
C LEU A 167 -11.55 -7.14 1.04
N GLU A 168 -11.44 -8.19 1.85
CA GLU A 168 -12.46 -8.61 2.80
C GLU A 168 -12.08 -8.37 4.27
N ASN A 169 -10.78 -8.30 4.57
CA ASN A 169 -10.31 -8.28 5.95
C ASN A 169 -9.68 -6.94 6.32
N ALA A 170 -10.03 -6.44 7.50
CA ALA A 170 -9.33 -5.33 8.14
C ALA A 170 -7.89 -5.71 8.52
N VAL A 171 -7.12 -4.74 8.93
CA VAL A 171 -5.80 -4.97 9.57
C VAL A 171 -6.02 -5.82 10.82
N ARG A 172 -5.16 -6.79 11.05
CA ARG A 172 -5.19 -7.59 12.28
C ARG A 172 -4.18 -7.02 13.27
N HIS A 173 -4.54 -7.03 14.54
CA HIS A 173 -3.59 -6.74 15.61
C HIS A 173 -2.47 -7.79 15.61
N SER A 174 -1.28 -7.36 15.99
CA SER A 174 -0.17 -8.25 16.32
C SER A 174 -0.08 -8.48 17.83
N SER A 175 1.03 -9.05 18.29
CA SER A 175 1.32 -9.16 19.73
C SER A 175 1.89 -7.89 20.33
N TYR A 176 2.18 -6.87 19.55
CA TYR A 176 2.74 -5.60 20.03
C TYR A 176 1.66 -4.72 20.64
N ASP A 177 2.00 -4.09 21.76
CA ASP A 177 1.15 -3.06 22.35
C ASP A 177 1.32 -1.73 21.61
N ARG A 178 0.20 -1.15 21.18
CA ARG A 178 0.17 0.08 20.42
C ARG A 178 0.76 1.27 21.19
N GLU A 179 0.43 1.41 22.46
CA GLU A 179 0.89 2.54 23.26
C GLU A 179 2.40 2.48 23.44
N THR A 180 2.93 1.31 23.80
CA THR A 180 4.36 1.04 23.91
C THR A 180 5.09 1.31 22.58
N PHE A 181 4.49 0.95 21.44
CA PHE A 181 5.06 1.27 20.13
C PHE A 181 5.16 2.78 19.91
N PHE A 182 4.09 3.54 20.21
CA PHE A 182 4.11 4.98 20.00
C PHE A 182 5.01 5.72 21.00
N GLN A 183 5.22 5.18 22.20
CA GLN A 183 6.24 5.67 23.13
C GLN A 183 7.65 5.49 22.57
N ALA A 184 7.96 4.32 21.99
CA ALA A 184 9.24 4.05 21.34
C ALA A 184 9.52 4.96 20.14
N LEU A 185 8.52 5.54 19.51
CA LEU A 185 8.72 6.55 18.48
C LEU A 185 9.35 7.86 19.00
N ASN A 186 9.47 8.07 20.31
CA ASN A 186 10.23 9.18 20.88
C ASN A 186 11.74 8.93 20.91
N GLU A 187 12.16 7.66 20.80
CA GLU A 187 13.56 7.23 20.68
C GLU A 187 14.11 7.59 19.27
N SER A 188 15.38 7.31 18.98
CA SER A 188 15.92 7.45 17.62
C SER A 188 15.19 6.53 16.63
N PHE A 189 15.32 6.78 15.34
CA PHE A 189 14.72 5.89 14.33
C PHE A 189 15.37 4.52 14.37
N GLU A 190 16.70 4.47 14.54
CA GLU A 190 17.50 3.27 14.64
C GLU A 190 17.08 2.40 15.84
N GLU A 191 16.96 2.99 17.03
CA GLU A 191 16.52 2.27 18.23
C GLU A 191 15.12 1.68 18.07
N CYS A 192 14.23 2.41 17.40
CA CYS A 192 12.89 1.91 17.08
C CYS A 192 12.95 0.73 16.11
N ILE A 193 13.82 0.77 15.09
CA ILE A 193 14.02 -0.34 14.15
C ILE A 193 14.59 -1.55 14.87
N ASP A 194 15.65 -1.40 15.65
CA ASP A 194 16.29 -2.49 16.41
C ASP A 194 15.31 -3.21 17.34
N LYS A 195 14.43 -2.46 17.96
CA LYS A 195 13.44 -3.00 18.88
C LYS A 195 12.35 -3.82 18.19
N TYR A 196 11.88 -3.39 17.03
CA TYR A 196 10.72 -3.97 16.35
C TYR A 196 11.06 -4.79 15.11
N ILE A 197 12.24 -4.58 14.54
CA ILE A 197 12.76 -5.33 13.38
C ILE A 197 14.23 -5.70 13.65
N PRO A 198 14.53 -6.51 14.69
CA PRO A 198 15.91 -6.82 15.08
C PRO A 198 16.69 -7.58 14.00
N GLU A 199 15.99 -8.22 13.05
CA GLU A 199 16.61 -8.86 11.89
C GLU A 199 17.05 -7.87 10.80
N PHE A 200 16.74 -6.58 10.96
CA PHE A 200 17.11 -5.57 9.97
C PHE A 200 18.62 -5.33 9.98
N ASN A 201 19.23 -5.44 8.81
CA ASN A 201 20.69 -5.26 8.69
C ASN A 201 21.03 -3.79 8.38
N HIS A 202 21.42 -3.02 9.41
CA HIS A 202 21.83 -1.63 9.26
C HIS A 202 23.06 -1.44 8.36
N GLN A 203 23.89 -2.47 8.16
CA GLN A 203 25.12 -2.34 7.34
C GLN A 203 24.84 -2.06 5.87
N GLN A 204 23.67 -2.44 5.36
CA GLN A 204 23.27 -2.12 3.98
C GLN A 204 22.95 -0.63 3.79
N TYR A 205 22.82 0.13 4.89
CA TYR A 205 22.52 1.56 4.90
C TYR A 205 23.66 2.40 5.47
N SER A 206 24.75 1.78 5.87
CA SER A 206 25.99 2.49 6.23
C SER A 206 26.75 2.77 4.94
N VAL A 207 26.80 4.03 4.52
CA VAL A 207 27.71 4.51 3.47
C VAL A 207 29.05 4.80 4.08
#